data_39af19c9f476cd831577b4b5fb075b1e
#
_entry.id   39af19c9f476cd831577b4b5fb075b1e
#
_cell.length_a   1.000
_cell.length_b   1.000
_cell.length_c   1.000
_cell.angle_alpha   90.00
_cell.angle_beta   90.00
_cell.angle_gamma   90.00
#
_symmetry.space_group_name_H-M   'P 1'
#
loop_
_entity.id
_entity.type
_entity.pdbx_description
1 polymer ?
#
loop_
_entity_poly.entity_id
_entity_poly.type
_entity_poly.pdbx_seq_one_letter_code
_entity_poly.pdbx_strand_id
1 'polypeptide(L)'
;MRRKVSLTEGEVQQVSAACARAMSGVDTVSGEYLSEAVLVERAGWLTGLVTGLADAVVREHWNHGDLARLASGRDGAGAGLPARAWMALRRLGWSAPVPAGRYLPDRVVRVVQEQAGRVLRSVWWRAQITAAVLATWPADPERRTEAEWEALRAVLPEDGGVVAGAVIKARTRQAAAYLKKHGRLPAGITACEEAPGVGGQVVLAAVDKQLATVERCAEDPFRYGVLTVRLPLRPDPVSRKDWPAVRIRFRIPPHVPADAALCLPTLRIRDGRLLLDVPYAHPVPKAESSGHRVAVAFDWGLNTLLTGGTLTLTGGAQPHVTAGARSVAFRADGVLAKGHRLRIQGEHLTARIERLSTLAASRRERGMRPDPWQSAKLAVLEVERDRISKRRSRLNTALAKAAARFMVDHALAAGATVIYLEDLRDMEARGKGRTLNTRLSQTVRGAIVTHTRHRATAHGIAVVIVPPRGTSKNCPRCLTTFRHHMAPDRSATGWAWATCPNETCGYSTGRDQAAWQRIGARGLTHQHTTRLDRTSDTYLIRTVIEALDRASTVLPEISDRTKSAPTMKRPAPGQRRGVPAPPGPRTPPPAG
;
A
#
# COMPACT_ATOMS: atom_id res chain seq x y z
N MET A 1 -4.45 8.54 -23.10
CA MET A 1 -4.22 9.99 -22.88
C MET A 1 -4.78 10.34 -21.52
N ARG A 2 -3.99 10.94 -20.61
CA ARG A 2 -4.57 11.54 -19.40
C ARG A 2 -5.37 12.76 -19.87
N ARG A 3 -6.68 12.79 -19.65
CA ARG A 3 -7.46 14.03 -19.85
C ARG A 3 -6.87 15.06 -18.91
N LYS A 4 -6.42 16.19 -19.46
CA LYS A 4 -5.99 17.33 -18.67
C LYS A 4 -7.27 17.98 -18.12
N VAL A 5 -7.31 18.15 -16.82
CA VAL A 5 -8.32 18.97 -16.15
C VAL A 5 -7.83 20.41 -16.21
N SER A 6 -8.72 21.38 -16.38
CA SER A 6 -8.36 22.79 -16.23
C SER A 6 -7.97 23.04 -14.79
N LEU A 7 -6.79 23.60 -14.57
CA LEU A 7 -6.25 23.94 -13.25
C LEU A 7 -6.23 25.45 -13.10
N THR A 8 -6.63 25.93 -11.95
CA THR A 8 -6.43 27.33 -11.55
C THR A 8 -5.10 27.49 -10.82
N GLU A 9 -4.69 28.72 -10.56
CA GLU A 9 -3.48 28.98 -9.77
C GLU A 9 -3.62 28.36 -8.38
N GLY A 10 -2.58 27.71 -7.90
CA GLY A 10 -2.61 26.99 -6.62
C GLY A 10 -3.24 25.60 -6.64
N GLU A 11 -3.63 25.08 -7.80
CA GLU A 11 -4.17 23.73 -7.95
C GLU A 11 -3.19 22.77 -8.62
N VAL A 12 -3.34 21.50 -8.33
CA VAL A 12 -2.65 20.38 -9.00
C VAL A 12 -3.66 19.31 -9.39
N GLN A 13 -3.34 18.55 -10.43
CA GLN A 13 -4.18 17.44 -10.84
C GLN A 13 -3.93 16.21 -9.96
N GLN A 14 -4.95 15.76 -9.25
CA GLN A 14 -4.96 14.44 -8.60
C GLN A 14 -5.63 13.40 -9.50
N VAL A 15 -5.04 12.19 -9.55
CA VAL A 15 -5.63 11.04 -10.22
C VAL A 15 -5.99 10.00 -9.17
N SER A 16 -7.26 9.64 -9.13
CA SER A 16 -7.83 8.63 -8.24
C SER A 16 -8.49 7.54 -9.06
N ALA A 17 -8.90 6.43 -8.44
CA ALA A 17 -9.63 5.37 -9.12
C ALA A 17 -10.85 4.95 -8.32
N ALA A 18 -11.95 4.70 -9.02
CA ALA A 18 -13.17 4.19 -8.47
C ALA A 18 -13.54 2.87 -9.14
N CYS A 19 -14.04 1.90 -8.38
CA CYS A 19 -14.51 0.64 -8.93
C CYS A 19 -16.02 0.74 -9.19
N ALA A 20 -16.41 0.54 -10.44
CA ALA A 20 -17.80 0.48 -10.88
C ALA A 20 -18.12 -0.95 -11.39
N ARG A 21 -19.40 -1.32 -11.38
CA ARG A 21 -19.89 -2.56 -11.98
C ARG A 21 -20.57 -2.26 -13.30
N ALA A 22 -20.24 -3.01 -14.34
CA ALA A 22 -20.98 -3.06 -15.59
C ALA A 22 -22.20 -3.95 -15.40
N MET A 23 -23.40 -3.43 -15.69
CA MET A 23 -24.64 -4.16 -15.47
C MET A 23 -25.30 -4.62 -16.77
N SER A 24 -25.17 -3.80 -17.81
CA SER A 24 -25.77 -4.06 -19.14
C SER A 24 -25.01 -3.30 -20.21
N GLY A 25 -25.21 -3.69 -21.44
CA GLY A 25 -24.65 -2.99 -22.61
C GLY A 25 -25.59 -3.05 -23.80
N VAL A 26 -25.22 -2.31 -24.84
CA VAL A 26 -25.89 -2.32 -26.14
C VAL A 26 -24.83 -2.47 -27.22
N ASP A 27 -24.98 -3.44 -28.08
CA ASP A 27 -24.16 -3.57 -29.28
C ASP A 27 -24.51 -2.40 -30.22
N THR A 28 -23.51 -1.63 -30.64
CA THR A 28 -23.75 -0.39 -31.42
C THR A 28 -24.06 -0.67 -32.89
N VAL A 29 -23.85 -1.89 -33.37
CA VAL A 29 -24.09 -2.27 -34.76
C VAL A 29 -25.47 -2.91 -34.92
N SER A 30 -25.80 -3.89 -34.06
CA SER A 30 -27.09 -4.58 -34.11
C SER A 30 -28.20 -3.89 -33.32
N GLY A 31 -27.84 -3.01 -32.37
CA GLY A 31 -28.79 -2.43 -31.41
C GLY A 31 -29.22 -3.40 -30.30
N GLU A 32 -28.67 -4.60 -30.29
CA GLU A 32 -29.03 -5.66 -29.35
C GLU A 32 -28.66 -5.31 -27.90
N TYR A 33 -29.59 -5.55 -26.99
CA TYR A 33 -29.32 -5.44 -25.55
C TYR A 33 -28.51 -6.63 -25.05
N LEU A 34 -27.40 -6.34 -24.38
CA LEU A 34 -26.52 -7.34 -23.80
C LEU A 34 -26.69 -7.39 -22.28
N SER A 35 -27.10 -8.55 -21.79
CA SER A 35 -27.18 -8.81 -20.34
C SER A 35 -25.81 -8.80 -19.68
N GLU A 36 -25.78 -8.71 -18.34
CA GLU A 36 -24.52 -8.82 -17.58
C GLU A 36 -23.77 -10.13 -17.90
N ALA A 37 -24.47 -11.25 -18.05
CA ALA A 37 -23.85 -12.54 -18.36
C ALA A 37 -23.10 -12.50 -19.69
N VAL A 38 -23.71 -11.97 -20.75
CA VAL A 38 -23.10 -11.82 -22.08
C VAL A 38 -21.91 -10.85 -22.03
N LEU A 39 -22.02 -9.77 -21.28
CA LEU A 39 -20.89 -8.83 -21.08
C LEU A 39 -19.71 -9.50 -20.36
N VAL A 40 -19.98 -10.29 -19.32
CA VAL A 40 -18.95 -11.05 -18.59
C VAL A 40 -18.28 -12.06 -19.51
N GLU A 41 -19.06 -12.76 -20.34
CA GLU A 41 -18.55 -13.74 -21.29
C GLU A 41 -17.65 -13.10 -22.34
N ARG A 42 -18.12 -12.06 -23.07
CA ARG A 42 -17.34 -11.36 -24.09
C ARG A 42 -16.09 -10.68 -23.51
N ALA A 43 -16.20 -10.05 -22.33
CA ALA A 43 -15.07 -9.49 -21.64
C ALA A 43 -14.10 -10.59 -21.14
N GLY A 44 -14.60 -11.77 -20.83
CA GLY A 44 -13.83 -12.96 -20.49
C GLY A 44 -12.96 -13.42 -21.65
N TRP A 45 -13.52 -13.50 -22.85
CA TRP A 45 -12.77 -13.82 -24.06
C TRP A 45 -11.67 -12.79 -24.33
N LEU A 46 -12.00 -11.49 -24.26
CA LEU A 46 -10.99 -10.43 -24.40
C LEU A 46 -9.88 -10.57 -23.36
N THR A 47 -10.24 -10.80 -22.09
CA THR A 47 -9.28 -10.94 -21.00
C THR A 47 -8.39 -12.17 -21.18
N GLY A 48 -8.97 -13.30 -21.58
CA GLY A 48 -8.23 -14.53 -21.87
C GLY A 48 -7.23 -14.35 -23.01
N LEU A 49 -7.66 -13.73 -24.12
CA LEU A 49 -6.80 -13.42 -25.27
C LEU A 49 -5.63 -12.51 -24.87
N VAL A 50 -5.94 -11.38 -24.20
CA VAL A 50 -4.92 -10.42 -23.78
C VAL A 50 -3.94 -11.03 -22.79
N THR A 51 -4.43 -11.75 -21.79
CA THR A 51 -3.57 -12.37 -20.77
C THR A 51 -2.69 -13.47 -21.37
N GLY A 52 -3.27 -14.38 -22.17
CA GLY A 52 -2.52 -15.47 -22.78
C GLY A 52 -1.38 -14.98 -23.69
N LEU A 53 -1.66 -13.98 -24.54
CA LEU A 53 -0.66 -13.40 -25.42
C LEU A 53 0.39 -12.59 -24.63
N ALA A 54 -0.01 -11.84 -23.62
CA ALA A 54 0.93 -11.08 -22.80
C ALA A 54 1.85 -12.00 -21.97
N ASP A 55 1.32 -13.11 -21.43
CA ASP A 55 2.11 -14.15 -20.77
C ASP A 55 3.10 -14.81 -21.73
N ALA A 56 2.72 -15.01 -22.99
CA ALA A 56 3.63 -15.53 -24.01
C ALA A 56 4.79 -14.56 -24.28
N VAL A 57 4.52 -13.26 -24.47
CA VAL A 57 5.57 -12.23 -24.60
C VAL A 57 6.47 -12.19 -23.37
N VAL A 58 5.90 -12.24 -22.16
CA VAL A 58 6.72 -12.24 -20.93
C VAL A 58 7.61 -13.47 -20.86
N ARG A 59 7.12 -14.66 -21.18
CA ARG A 59 7.93 -15.90 -21.19
C ARG A 59 9.04 -15.88 -22.22
N GLU A 60 8.77 -15.38 -23.43
CA GLU A 60 9.75 -15.26 -24.52
C GLU A 60 10.93 -14.36 -24.11
N HIS A 61 10.62 -13.23 -23.44
CA HIS A 61 11.63 -12.24 -23.03
C HIS A 61 12.04 -12.38 -21.55
N TRP A 62 11.79 -13.53 -20.92
CA TRP A 62 12.21 -13.83 -19.55
C TRP A 62 13.64 -14.30 -19.49
N ASN A 63 14.57 -13.45 -19.88
CA ASN A 63 16.00 -13.66 -19.79
C ASN A 63 16.74 -12.38 -19.38
N HIS A 64 17.94 -12.50 -18.85
CA HIS A 64 18.70 -11.37 -18.30
C HIS A 64 18.98 -10.30 -19.37
N GLY A 65 19.35 -10.72 -20.59
CA GLY A 65 19.69 -9.80 -21.68
C GLY A 65 18.53 -8.90 -22.10
N ASP A 66 17.35 -9.47 -22.30
CA ASP A 66 16.15 -8.71 -22.66
C ASP A 66 15.67 -7.83 -21.51
N LEU A 67 15.68 -8.31 -20.27
CA LEU A 67 15.36 -7.48 -19.10
C LEU A 67 16.32 -6.29 -18.99
N ALA A 68 17.62 -6.49 -19.16
CA ALA A 68 18.62 -5.44 -19.13
C ALA A 68 18.42 -4.44 -20.30
N ARG A 69 18.14 -4.94 -21.51
CA ARG A 69 17.87 -4.10 -22.69
C ARG A 69 16.65 -3.20 -22.49
N LEU A 70 15.53 -3.75 -22.01
CA LEU A 70 14.32 -2.97 -21.72
C LEU A 70 14.55 -1.93 -20.61
N ALA A 71 15.37 -2.28 -19.62
CA ALA A 71 15.68 -1.42 -18.48
C ALA A 71 16.69 -0.31 -18.81
N SER A 72 17.64 -0.58 -19.72
CA SER A 72 18.58 0.45 -20.17
C SER A 72 17.90 1.69 -20.76
N GLY A 73 16.61 1.56 -21.14
CA GLY A 73 15.87 2.63 -21.78
C GLY A 73 16.37 3.00 -23.17
N ARG A 74 17.23 2.13 -23.80
CA ARG A 74 17.80 2.34 -25.12
C ARG A 74 17.52 1.15 -26.03
N ASP A 75 17.38 1.42 -27.33
CA ASP A 75 17.31 0.39 -28.37
C ASP A 75 18.69 -0.09 -28.81
N GLY A 76 18.75 -1.02 -29.77
CA GLY A 76 20.00 -1.56 -30.29
C GLY A 76 20.90 -0.52 -31.01
N ALA A 77 20.33 0.61 -31.44
CA ALA A 77 21.06 1.73 -32.04
C ALA A 77 21.45 2.81 -31.00
N GLY A 78 21.16 2.59 -29.70
CA GLY A 78 21.46 3.54 -28.63
C GLY A 78 20.41 4.65 -28.44
N ALA A 79 19.35 4.68 -29.24
CA ALA A 79 18.29 5.70 -29.12
C ALA A 79 17.34 5.38 -27.96
N GLY A 80 16.83 6.43 -27.30
CA GLY A 80 15.98 6.30 -26.12
C GLY A 80 14.67 5.56 -26.38
N LEU A 81 14.31 4.60 -25.54
CA LEU A 81 13.03 3.89 -25.61
C LEU A 81 11.89 4.78 -25.09
N PRO A 82 10.72 4.73 -25.73
CA PRO A 82 9.54 5.46 -25.24
C PRO A 82 9.13 5.04 -23.82
N ALA A 83 8.60 6.00 -23.04
CA ALA A 83 8.11 5.74 -21.69
C ALA A 83 6.94 4.74 -21.66
N ARG A 84 6.07 4.74 -22.69
CA ARG A 84 4.98 3.78 -22.80
C ARG A 84 5.53 2.40 -23.14
N ALA A 85 5.16 1.39 -22.36
CA ALA A 85 5.70 0.04 -22.51
C ALA A 85 5.43 -0.56 -23.89
N TRP A 86 4.21 -0.46 -24.42
CA TRP A 86 3.90 -0.98 -25.75
C TRP A 86 4.72 -0.34 -26.88
N MET A 87 5.03 0.95 -26.78
CA MET A 87 5.88 1.61 -27.77
C MET A 87 7.34 1.13 -27.67
N ALA A 88 7.83 0.92 -26.45
CA ALA A 88 9.16 0.38 -26.21
C ALA A 88 9.30 -1.03 -26.77
N LEU A 89 8.33 -1.92 -26.53
CA LEU A 89 8.36 -3.28 -27.06
C LEU A 89 8.33 -3.30 -28.59
N ARG A 90 7.49 -2.47 -29.22
CA ARG A 90 7.49 -2.32 -30.69
C ARG A 90 8.84 -1.86 -31.25
N ARG A 91 9.47 -0.90 -30.59
CA ARG A 91 10.79 -0.40 -30.99
C ARG A 91 11.88 -1.48 -30.85
N LEU A 92 11.74 -2.37 -29.87
CA LEU A 92 12.62 -3.54 -29.69
C LEU A 92 12.29 -4.70 -30.65
N GLY A 93 11.23 -4.58 -31.47
CA GLY A 93 10.77 -5.66 -32.34
C GLY A 93 10.03 -6.79 -31.61
N TRP A 94 9.65 -6.58 -30.34
CA TRP A 94 8.96 -7.61 -29.54
C TRP A 94 7.47 -7.61 -29.87
N SER A 95 7.06 -8.58 -30.67
CA SER A 95 5.68 -8.72 -31.14
C SER A 95 4.86 -9.66 -30.25
N ALA A 96 3.53 -9.46 -30.23
CA ALA A 96 2.64 -10.43 -29.63
C ALA A 96 2.48 -11.64 -30.58
N PRO A 97 2.63 -12.89 -30.11
CA PRO A 97 2.51 -14.07 -30.96
C PRO A 97 1.02 -14.38 -31.25
N VAL A 98 0.42 -13.65 -32.18
CA VAL A 98 -0.98 -13.86 -32.59
C VAL A 98 -1.08 -15.18 -33.34
N PRO A 99 -1.92 -16.14 -32.89
CA PRO A 99 -2.07 -17.42 -33.57
C PRO A 99 -2.58 -17.27 -35.01
N ALA A 100 -2.11 -18.14 -35.90
CA ALA A 100 -2.56 -18.17 -37.29
C ALA A 100 -4.10 -18.32 -37.37
N GLY A 101 -4.71 -17.63 -38.33
CA GLY A 101 -6.17 -17.64 -38.53
C GLY A 101 -6.97 -16.77 -37.55
N ARG A 102 -6.34 -16.13 -36.55
CA ARG A 102 -7.01 -15.18 -35.65
C ARG A 102 -6.77 -13.74 -36.08
N TYR A 103 -7.78 -12.93 -35.94
CA TYR A 103 -7.71 -11.49 -36.17
C TYR A 103 -7.80 -10.74 -34.84
N LEU A 104 -6.77 -9.96 -34.53
CA LEU A 104 -6.77 -9.02 -33.40
C LEU A 104 -6.60 -7.59 -33.91
N PRO A 105 -7.45 -6.65 -33.49
CA PRO A 105 -7.23 -5.23 -33.75
C PRO A 105 -5.88 -4.77 -33.20
N ASP A 106 -5.15 -3.93 -33.92
CA ASP A 106 -3.85 -3.38 -33.48
C ASP A 106 -3.91 -2.80 -32.07
N ARG A 107 -5.06 -2.23 -31.68
CA ARG A 107 -5.24 -1.65 -30.34
C ARG A 107 -5.27 -2.71 -29.23
N VAL A 108 -5.76 -3.91 -29.52
CA VAL A 108 -5.69 -5.05 -28.60
C VAL A 108 -4.25 -5.55 -28.47
N VAL A 109 -3.53 -5.64 -29.59
CA VAL A 109 -2.09 -5.96 -29.60
C VAL A 109 -1.29 -4.95 -28.75
N ARG A 110 -1.63 -3.65 -28.80
CA ARG A 110 -1.01 -2.62 -27.93
C ARG A 110 -1.28 -2.88 -26.44
N VAL A 111 -2.48 -3.33 -26.08
CA VAL A 111 -2.79 -3.68 -24.68
C VAL A 111 -1.94 -4.87 -24.23
N VAL A 112 -1.80 -5.89 -25.06
CA VAL A 112 -0.92 -7.04 -24.81
C VAL A 112 0.51 -6.58 -24.53
N GLN A 113 1.08 -5.80 -25.45
CA GLN A 113 2.45 -5.28 -25.32
C GLN A 113 2.61 -4.35 -24.12
N GLU A 114 1.61 -3.51 -23.81
CA GLU A 114 1.66 -2.63 -22.63
C GLU A 114 1.69 -3.44 -21.33
N GLN A 115 0.84 -4.46 -21.21
CA GLN A 115 0.79 -5.28 -20.01
C GLN A 115 2.05 -6.12 -19.83
N ALA A 116 2.52 -6.77 -20.91
CA ALA A 116 3.77 -7.52 -20.89
C ALA A 116 4.97 -6.63 -20.53
N GLY A 117 5.09 -5.48 -21.19
CA GLY A 117 6.21 -4.57 -20.95
C GLY A 117 6.20 -3.93 -19.57
N ARG A 118 5.03 -3.67 -18.97
CA ARG A 118 4.95 -3.23 -17.57
C ARG A 118 5.44 -4.30 -16.60
N VAL A 119 5.07 -5.55 -16.83
CA VAL A 119 5.53 -6.68 -16.00
C VAL A 119 7.04 -6.81 -16.11
N LEU A 120 7.60 -6.88 -17.32
CA LEU A 120 9.05 -6.98 -17.54
C LEU A 120 9.83 -5.81 -16.92
N ARG A 121 9.35 -4.57 -17.07
CA ARG A 121 9.99 -3.40 -16.43
C ARG A 121 9.94 -3.49 -14.91
N SER A 122 8.84 -3.96 -14.31
CA SER A 122 8.71 -4.10 -12.86
C SER A 122 9.67 -5.12 -12.26
N VAL A 123 10.14 -6.07 -13.06
CA VAL A 123 11.07 -7.11 -12.62
C VAL A 123 12.49 -6.57 -12.48
N TRP A 124 12.87 -5.58 -13.27
CA TRP A 124 14.25 -5.10 -13.32
C TRP A 124 14.79 -4.65 -11.96
N TRP A 125 13.99 -3.89 -11.21
CA TRP A 125 14.39 -3.49 -9.86
C TRP A 125 14.68 -4.69 -8.95
N ARG A 126 13.86 -5.75 -9.04
CA ARG A 126 14.10 -6.99 -8.29
C ARG A 126 15.33 -7.73 -8.80
N ALA A 127 15.59 -7.67 -10.10
CA ALA A 127 16.77 -8.26 -10.71
C ALA A 127 18.06 -7.59 -10.21
N GLN A 128 18.10 -6.26 -10.12
CA GLN A 128 19.23 -5.51 -9.57
C GLN A 128 19.49 -5.85 -8.10
N ILE A 129 18.44 -5.93 -7.26
CA ILE A 129 18.60 -6.36 -5.86
C ILE A 129 19.14 -7.81 -5.79
N THR A 130 18.63 -8.70 -6.63
CA THR A 130 19.11 -10.08 -6.67
C THR A 130 20.59 -10.12 -7.08
N ALA A 131 20.99 -9.36 -8.10
CA ALA A 131 22.38 -9.24 -8.53
C ALA A 131 23.29 -8.69 -7.42
N ALA A 132 22.86 -7.63 -6.70
CA ALA A 132 23.60 -7.09 -5.56
C ALA A 132 23.75 -8.11 -4.43
N VAL A 133 22.70 -8.87 -4.11
CA VAL A 133 22.76 -9.96 -3.11
C VAL A 133 23.73 -11.05 -3.52
N LEU A 134 23.77 -11.43 -4.80
CA LEU A 134 24.67 -12.46 -5.31
C LEU A 134 26.13 -11.98 -5.36
N ALA A 135 26.36 -10.73 -5.75
CA ALA A 135 27.71 -10.13 -5.79
C ALA A 135 28.32 -9.98 -4.39
N THR A 136 27.49 -9.85 -3.36
CA THR A 136 27.89 -9.72 -1.95
C THR A 136 27.35 -10.88 -1.12
N TRP A 137 27.53 -12.10 -1.62
CA TRP A 137 27.01 -13.28 -0.95
C TRP A 137 27.62 -13.43 0.45
N PRO A 138 26.79 -13.52 1.53
CA PRO A 138 27.31 -13.59 2.88
C PRO A 138 27.87 -14.98 3.22
N ALA A 139 28.79 -15.02 4.19
CA ALA A 139 29.30 -16.29 4.73
C ALA A 139 28.16 -17.12 5.35
N ASP A 140 27.23 -16.46 6.08
CA ASP A 140 26.01 -17.06 6.60
C ASP A 140 24.77 -16.41 5.95
N PRO A 141 24.02 -17.14 5.08
CA PRO A 141 22.83 -16.62 4.43
C PRO A 141 21.71 -16.21 5.40
N GLU A 142 21.70 -16.72 6.63
CA GLU A 142 20.69 -16.35 7.63
C GLU A 142 21.07 -15.07 8.40
N ARG A 143 22.39 -14.77 8.50
CA ARG A 143 22.87 -13.68 9.34
C ARG A 143 24.07 -12.95 8.71
N ARG A 144 23.80 -11.83 8.03
CA ARG A 144 24.88 -10.92 7.57
C ARG A 144 25.51 -10.17 8.74
N THR A 145 26.84 -10.03 8.70
CA THR A 145 27.61 -9.11 9.55
C THR A 145 27.39 -7.66 9.16
N GLU A 146 27.81 -6.69 9.99
CA GLU A 146 27.69 -5.27 9.65
C GLU A 146 28.50 -4.90 8.40
N ALA A 147 29.74 -5.43 8.28
CA ALA A 147 30.58 -5.22 7.10
C ALA A 147 29.93 -5.77 5.81
N GLU A 148 29.30 -6.94 5.88
CA GLU A 148 28.55 -7.50 4.74
C GLU A 148 27.30 -6.69 4.39
N TRP A 149 26.67 -6.04 5.38
CA TRP A 149 25.58 -5.10 5.12
C TRP A 149 26.08 -3.81 4.45
N GLU A 150 27.23 -3.29 4.86
CA GLU A 150 27.85 -2.10 4.23
C GLU A 150 28.26 -2.40 2.79
N ALA A 151 28.93 -3.53 2.54
CA ALA A 151 29.29 -3.98 1.20
C ALA A 151 28.06 -4.12 0.29
N LEU A 152 26.96 -4.67 0.81
CA LEU A 152 25.71 -4.77 0.07
C LEU A 152 25.10 -3.39 -0.23
N ARG A 153 25.08 -2.47 0.74
CA ARG A 153 24.55 -1.11 0.54
C ARG A 153 25.30 -0.36 -0.55
N ALA A 154 26.62 -0.58 -0.66
CA ALA A 154 27.46 0.07 -1.66
C ALA A 154 27.15 -0.35 -3.12
N VAL A 155 26.54 -1.52 -3.33
CA VAL A 155 26.21 -2.05 -4.66
C VAL A 155 24.71 -2.06 -4.97
N LEU A 156 23.87 -1.63 -4.03
CA LEU A 156 22.42 -1.51 -4.28
C LEU A 156 22.14 -0.35 -5.23
N PRO A 157 21.10 -0.47 -6.09
CA PRO A 157 20.73 0.59 -7.01
C PRO A 157 20.26 1.85 -6.26
N GLU A 158 20.82 3.00 -6.61
CA GLU A 158 20.48 4.29 -6.01
C GLU A 158 19.07 4.78 -6.41
N ASP A 159 18.62 4.42 -7.59
CA ASP A 159 17.37 4.92 -8.19
C ASP A 159 16.07 4.43 -7.53
N GLY A 160 16.14 3.44 -6.65
CA GLY A 160 14.98 2.81 -6.01
C GLY A 160 14.67 3.27 -4.58
N GLY A 161 15.41 4.25 -4.05
CA GLY A 161 15.33 4.61 -2.64
C GLY A 161 15.91 3.51 -1.71
N VAL A 162 15.68 3.64 -0.41
CA VAL A 162 16.19 2.67 0.56
C VAL A 162 15.51 1.31 0.39
N VAL A 163 16.29 0.29 0.08
CA VAL A 163 15.79 -1.09 -0.04
C VAL A 163 15.57 -1.67 1.35
N ALA A 164 14.32 -2.02 1.67
CA ALA A 164 14.00 -2.59 2.97
C ALA A 164 14.74 -3.92 3.20
N GLY A 165 15.34 -4.09 4.39
CA GLY A 165 16.10 -5.30 4.74
C GLY A 165 15.28 -6.60 4.61
N ALA A 166 13.94 -6.53 4.75
CA ALA A 166 13.07 -7.68 4.50
C ALA A 166 13.11 -8.17 3.03
N VAL A 167 13.24 -7.26 2.07
CA VAL A 167 13.37 -7.60 0.64
C VAL A 167 14.70 -8.30 0.39
N ILE A 168 15.79 -7.75 0.94
CA ILE A 168 17.14 -8.33 0.83
C ILE A 168 17.15 -9.75 1.42
N LYS A 169 16.61 -9.93 2.63
CA LYS A 169 16.52 -11.26 3.26
C LYS A 169 15.67 -12.25 2.47
N ALA A 170 14.59 -11.78 1.82
CA ALA A 170 13.79 -12.63 0.95
C ALA A 170 14.60 -13.09 -0.27
N ARG A 171 15.37 -12.21 -0.90
CA ARG A 171 16.26 -12.56 -2.02
C ARG A 171 17.39 -13.50 -1.59
N THR A 172 18.02 -13.23 -0.44
CA THR A 172 19.08 -14.11 0.10
C THR A 172 18.54 -15.53 0.35
N ARG A 173 17.37 -15.67 0.99
CA ARG A 173 16.74 -16.98 1.22
C ARG A 173 16.40 -17.71 -0.06
N GLN A 174 15.93 -16.99 -1.08
CA GLN A 174 15.60 -17.57 -2.39
C GLN A 174 16.85 -18.09 -3.09
N ALA A 175 17.94 -17.33 -3.09
CA ALA A 175 19.22 -17.75 -3.64
C ALA A 175 19.85 -18.91 -2.83
N ALA A 176 19.71 -18.91 -1.50
CA ALA A 176 20.16 -20.02 -0.64
C ALA A 176 19.37 -21.31 -0.91
N ALA A 177 18.07 -21.22 -1.13
CA ALA A 177 17.25 -22.38 -1.51
C ALA A 177 17.66 -22.95 -2.88
N TYR A 178 17.96 -22.07 -3.83
CA TYR A 178 18.49 -22.47 -5.13
C TYR A 178 19.86 -23.16 -5.00
N LEU A 179 20.79 -22.55 -4.23
CA LEU A 179 22.11 -23.14 -3.94
C LEU A 179 21.99 -24.53 -3.32
N LYS A 180 21.11 -24.69 -2.32
CA LYS A 180 20.85 -25.99 -1.68
C LYS A 180 20.36 -27.04 -2.67
N LYS A 181 19.53 -26.65 -3.65
CA LYS A 181 18.92 -27.55 -4.65
C LYS A 181 19.89 -27.91 -5.78
N HIS A 182 20.72 -26.96 -6.22
CA HIS A 182 21.53 -27.07 -7.44
C HIS A 182 23.05 -27.10 -7.21
N GLY A 183 23.53 -26.98 -5.96
CA GLY A 183 24.96 -26.98 -5.61
C GLY A 183 25.72 -25.73 -6.05
N ARG A 184 25.04 -24.72 -6.65
CA ARG A 184 25.65 -23.47 -7.14
C ARG A 184 24.69 -22.29 -6.94
N LEU A 185 25.23 -21.10 -6.86
CA LEU A 185 24.44 -19.88 -6.85
C LEU A 185 23.72 -19.68 -8.19
N PRO A 186 22.52 -19.07 -8.19
CA PRO A 186 21.80 -18.75 -9.41
C PRO A 186 22.54 -17.65 -10.20
N ALA A 187 22.45 -17.68 -11.53
CA ALA A 187 23.03 -16.64 -12.39
C ALA A 187 22.31 -15.29 -12.29
N GLY A 188 21.09 -15.29 -11.77
CA GLY A 188 20.26 -14.08 -11.61
C GLY A 188 18.83 -14.42 -11.25
N ILE A 189 17.93 -13.41 -11.31
CA ILE A 189 16.53 -13.58 -10.93
C ILE A 189 15.80 -14.62 -11.80
N THR A 190 16.12 -14.70 -13.08
CA THR A 190 15.49 -15.61 -14.03
C THR A 190 15.81 -17.09 -13.79
N ALA A 191 16.87 -17.37 -13.02
CA ALA A 191 17.18 -18.72 -12.54
C ALA A 191 16.43 -19.06 -11.25
N CYS A 192 16.08 -18.04 -10.44
CA CYS A 192 15.41 -18.20 -9.15
C CYS A 192 13.88 -18.16 -9.23
N GLU A 193 13.34 -17.47 -10.22
CA GLU A 193 11.90 -17.22 -10.37
C GLU A 193 11.45 -17.67 -11.76
N GLU A 194 10.23 -18.17 -11.83
CA GLU A 194 9.53 -18.37 -13.08
C GLU A 194 9.05 -17.02 -13.65
N ALA A 195 8.77 -16.98 -14.95
CA ALA A 195 8.19 -15.82 -15.61
C ALA A 195 6.86 -15.44 -14.92
N PRO A 196 6.71 -14.19 -14.45
CA PRO A 196 5.50 -13.78 -13.75
C PRO A 196 4.31 -13.70 -14.71
N GLY A 197 3.15 -14.16 -14.26
CA GLY A 197 1.91 -14.00 -15.01
C GLY A 197 1.41 -12.55 -15.02
N VAL A 198 0.75 -12.17 -16.10
CA VAL A 198 0.28 -10.79 -16.34
C VAL A 198 -1.02 -10.46 -15.57
N GLY A 199 -1.68 -11.43 -15.00
CA GLY A 199 -2.96 -11.24 -14.30
C GLY A 199 -4.16 -11.00 -15.24
N GLY A 200 -5.33 -11.52 -14.83
CA GLY A 200 -6.56 -11.51 -15.64
C GLY A 200 -7.26 -10.13 -15.65
N GLN A 201 -6.70 -9.16 -16.36
CA GLN A 201 -7.25 -7.82 -16.52
C GLN A 201 -6.92 -7.24 -17.90
N VAL A 202 -7.68 -6.23 -18.34
CA VAL A 202 -7.43 -5.50 -19.59
C VAL A 202 -7.26 -4.01 -19.29
N VAL A 203 -6.06 -3.49 -19.50
CA VAL A 203 -5.71 -2.08 -19.22
C VAL A 203 -6.01 -1.22 -20.45
N LEU A 204 -7.21 -0.64 -20.53
CA LEU A 204 -7.62 0.19 -21.67
C LEU A 204 -6.89 1.54 -21.77
N ALA A 205 -6.17 1.96 -20.73
CA ALA A 205 -5.38 3.21 -20.75
C ALA A 205 -4.25 3.22 -21.80
N ALA A 206 -3.88 2.06 -22.35
CA ALA A 206 -2.88 1.92 -23.42
C ALA A 206 -3.42 2.26 -24.81
N VAL A 207 -4.73 2.38 -24.98
CA VAL A 207 -5.38 2.54 -26.29
C VAL A 207 -5.97 3.94 -26.49
N ASP A 208 -6.35 4.20 -27.74
CA ASP A 208 -7.04 5.41 -28.17
C ASP A 208 -8.56 5.17 -28.36
N LYS A 209 -9.24 6.19 -28.85
CA LYS A 209 -10.69 6.17 -29.12
C LYS A 209 -11.16 5.09 -30.08
N GLN A 210 -10.24 4.45 -30.82
CA GLN A 210 -10.61 3.40 -31.78
C GLN A 210 -10.96 2.07 -31.11
N LEU A 211 -10.44 1.79 -29.92
CA LEU A 211 -10.81 0.60 -29.17
C LEU A 211 -11.82 0.92 -28.07
N ALA A 212 -11.60 2.02 -27.33
CA ALA A 212 -12.46 2.37 -26.20
C ALA A 212 -12.55 3.87 -25.97
N THR A 213 -13.73 4.33 -25.55
CA THR A 213 -13.98 5.68 -25.02
C THR A 213 -14.73 5.59 -23.71
N VAL A 214 -14.54 6.57 -22.85
CA VAL A 214 -15.32 6.71 -21.61
C VAL A 214 -15.77 8.15 -21.47
N GLU A 215 -17.03 8.32 -21.11
CA GLU A 215 -17.66 9.64 -20.92
C GLU A 215 -18.73 9.57 -19.84
N ARG A 216 -19.16 10.70 -19.35
CA ARG A 216 -20.34 10.79 -18.49
C ARG A 216 -21.60 10.65 -19.35
N CYS A 217 -22.64 10.01 -18.82
CA CYS A 217 -23.91 9.86 -19.51
C CYS A 217 -24.56 11.25 -19.72
N ALA A 218 -24.98 11.56 -20.92
CA ALA A 218 -25.57 12.88 -21.23
C ALA A 218 -26.86 13.14 -20.44
N GLU A 219 -27.66 12.08 -20.19
CA GLU A 219 -28.95 12.17 -19.48
C GLU A 219 -28.79 12.40 -17.97
N ASP A 220 -27.78 11.78 -17.35
CA ASP A 220 -27.47 11.91 -15.93
C ASP A 220 -25.95 11.80 -15.71
N PRO A 221 -25.20 12.89 -15.94
CA PRO A 221 -23.73 12.88 -15.91
C PRO A 221 -23.15 12.72 -14.51
N PHE A 222 -23.95 12.98 -13.46
CA PHE A 222 -23.50 12.83 -12.07
C PHE A 222 -23.56 11.38 -11.59
N ARG A 223 -24.48 10.61 -12.12
CA ARG A 223 -24.79 9.27 -11.62
C ARG A 223 -24.27 8.17 -12.52
N TYR A 224 -24.19 8.40 -13.83
CA TYR A 224 -23.84 7.38 -14.78
C TYR A 224 -22.69 7.79 -15.71
N GLY A 225 -21.87 6.79 -16.04
CA GLY A 225 -20.89 6.84 -17.10
C GLY A 225 -21.18 5.81 -18.18
N VAL A 226 -20.64 6.05 -19.38
CA VAL A 226 -20.74 5.17 -20.53
C VAL A 226 -19.33 4.81 -20.98
N LEU A 227 -19.02 3.52 -21.02
CA LEU A 227 -17.84 2.97 -21.65
C LEU A 227 -18.24 2.38 -22.98
N THR A 228 -17.72 2.91 -24.09
CA THR A 228 -17.83 2.25 -25.38
C THR A 228 -16.53 1.49 -25.63
N VAL A 229 -16.60 0.19 -25.85
CA VAL A 229 -15.43 -0.68 -26.04
C VAL A 229 -15.71 -1.77 -27.07
N ARG A 230 -14.73 -2.11 -27.89
CA ARG A 230 -14.85 -3.25 -28.79
C ARG A 230 -14.61 -4.54 -28.02
N LEU A 231 -15.60 -5.45 -28.05
CA LEU A 231 -15.54 -6.77 -27.43
C LEU A 231 -15.71 -7.85 -28.52
N PRO A 232 -15.00 -8.99 -28.40
CA PRO A 232 -15.15 -10.07 -29.38
C PRO A 232 -16.53 -10.74 -29.27
N LEU A 233 -17.07 -11.20 -30.39
CA LEU A 233 -18.32 -11.97 -30.47
C LEU A 233 -18.13 -13.45 -30.12
N ARG A 234 -16.88 -13.93 -30.17
CA ARG A 234 -16.48 -15.32 -29.95
C ARG A 234 -15.06 -15.41 -29.37
N PRO A 235 -14.70 -16.56 -28.73
CA PRO A 235 -13.37 -16.71 -28.13
C PRO A 235 -12.24 -16.63 -29.14
N ASP A 236 -12.49 -17.03 -30.41
CA ASP A 236 -11.52 -17.09 -31.49
C ASP A 236 -11.95 -16.17 -32.66
N PRO A 237 -11.78 -14.87 -32.55
CA PRO A 237 -12.18 -13.91 -33.60
C PRO A 237 -11.27 -14.05 -34.81
N VAL A 238 -11.84 -14.14 -36.01
CA VAL A 238 -11.12 -14.35 -37.28
C VAL A 238 -11.16 -13.15 -38.20
N SER A 239 -12.02 -12.17 -37.91
CA SER A 239 -12.23 -11.00 -38.76
C SER A 239 -12.49 -9.72 -37.96
N ARG A 240 -12.38 -8.56 -38.64
CA ARG A 240 -12.75 -7.27 -38.04
C ARG A 240 -14.23 -7.19 -37.64
N LYS A 241 -15.11 -7.94 -38.31
CA LYS A 241 -16.55 -7.98 -38.01
C LYS A 241 -16.83 -8.64 -36.66
N ASP A 242 -15.92 -9.50 -36.18
CA ASP A 242 -16.05 -10.14 -34.86
C ASP A 242 -15.78 -9.19 -33.68
N TRP A 243 -15.52 -7.91 -33.94
CA TRP A 243 -15.19 -6.90 -32.93
C TRP A 243 -16.16 -5.71 -32.96
N PRO A 244 -17.45 -5.88 -32.70
CA PRO A 244 -18.38 -4.77 -32.60
C PRO A 244 -18.04 -3.88 -31.41
N ALA A 245 -18.48 -2.64 -31.47
CA ALA A 245 -18.43 -1.75 -30.35
C ALA A 245 -19.66 -1.98 -29.45
N VAL A 246 -19.43 -2.05 -28.15
CA VAL A 246 -20.47 -2.21 -27.12
C VAL A 246 -20.48 -1.00 -26.22
N ARG A 247 -21.64 -0.38 -26.04
CA ARG A 247 -21.86 0.70 -25.07
C ARG A 247 -22.29 0.10 -23.75
N ILE A 248 -21.48 0.27 -22.70
CA ILE A 248 -21.67 -0.26 -21.36
C ILE A 248 -22.01 0.89 -20.41
N ARG A 249 -23.20 0.89 -19.87
CA ARG A 249 -23.60 1.86 -18.83
C ARG A 249 -23.13 1.35 -17.47
N PHE A 250 -22.54 2.24 -16.66
CA PHE A 250 -22.12 1.93 -15.30
C PHE A 250 -22.46 3.07 -14.34
N ARG A 251 -22.69 2.76 -13.08
CA ARG A 251 -22.94 3.75 -12.05
C ARG A 251 -21.61 4.34 -11.57
N ILE A 252 -21.48 5.65 -11.59
CA ILE A 252 -20.35 6.37 -11.01
C ILE A 252 -20.50 6.33 -9.49
N PRO A 253 -19.48 5.87 -8.74
CA PRO A 253 -19.53 5.89 -7.28
C PRO A 253 -19.65 7.32 -6.73
N PRO A 254 -20.43 7.54 -5.65
CA PRO A 254 -20.79 8.87 -5.17
C PRO A 254 -19.60 9.71 -4.65
N HIS A 255 -18.46 9.09 -4.41
CA HIS A 255 -17.23 9.80 -4.00
C HIS A 255 -16.42 10.37 -5.18
N VAL A 256 -16.83 10.11 -6.42
CA VAL A 256 -16.20 10.70 -7.61
C VAL A 256 -16.72 12.11 -7.80
N PRO A 257 -15.88 13.15 -7.77
CA PRO A 257 -16.34 14.53 -7.94
C PRO A 257 -17.09 14.75 -9.24
N ALA A 258 -18.06 15.66 -9.23
CA ALA A 258 -18.91 15.94 -10.37
C ALA A 258 -18.14 16.48 -11.58
N ASP A 259 -17.13 17.30 -11.32
CA ASP A 259 -16.21 17.91 -12.30
C ASP A 259 -15.06 16.99 -12.73
N ALA A 260 -14.90 15.83 -12.09
CA ALA A 260 -13.81 14.92 -12.42
C ALA A 260 -13.91 14.37 -13.85
N ALA A 261 -12.80 14.43 -14.56
CA ALA A 261 -12.66 13.84 -15.90
C ALA A 261 -12.42 12.33 -15.77
N LEU A 262 -13.33 11.52 -16.34
CA LEU A 262 -13.18 10.07 -16.37
C LEU A 262 -12.08 9.69 -17.37
N CYS A 263 -11.24 8.71 -16.98
CA CYS A 263 -10.20 8.12 -17.82
C CYS A 263 -10.55 6.67 -18.18
N LEU A 264 -9.95 6.14 -19.25
CA LEU A 264 -10.19 4.77 -19.70
C LEU A 264 -9.93 3.76 -18.58
N PRO A 265 -10.89 2.88 -18.27
CA PRO A 265 -10.81 1.96 -17.16
C PRO A 265 -9.88 0.77 -17.43
N THR A 266 -9.60 0.04 -16.35
CA THR A 266 -9.14 -1.34 -16.42
C THR A 266 -10.34 -2.27 -16.24
N LEU A 267 -10.51 -3.22 -17.17
CA LEU A 267 -11.56 -4.24 -17.07
C LEU A 267 -11.06 -5.40 -16.25
N ARG A 268 -11.89 -5.90 -15.33
CA ARG A 268 -11.62 -7.11 -14.54
C ARG A 268 -12.87 -7.94 -14.37
N ILE A 269 -12.72 -9.25 -14.49
CA ILE A 269 -13.79 -10.18 -14.12
C ILE A 269 -13.48 -10.74 -12.74
N ARG A 270 -14.42 -10.58 -11.84
CA ARG A 270 -14.30 -11.07 -10.48
C ARG A 270 -15.64 -11.54 -9.94
N ASP A 271 -15.64 -12.74 -9.38
CA ASP A 271 -16.84 -13.33 -8.78
C ASP A 271 -18.04 -13.33 -9.77
N GLY A 272 -17.78 -13.65 -11.08
CA GLY A 272 -18.79 -13.67 -12.15
C GLY A 272 -19.33 -12.29 -12.55
N ARG A 273 -18.62 -11.18 -12.23
CA ARG A 273 -19.04 -9.82 -12.54
C ARG A 273 -17.97 -9.07 -13.32
N LEU A 274 -18.39 -8.25 -14.26
CA LEU A 274 -17.49 -7.31 -14.96
C LEU A 274 -17.34 -6.03 -14.12
N LEU A 275 -16.13 -5.79 -13.65
CA LEU A 275 -15.74 -4.62 -12.87
C LEU A 275 -14.91 -3.68 -13.73
N LEU A 276 -15.16 -2.39 -13.59
CA LEU A 276 -14.45 -1.31 -14.24
C LEU A 276 -13.71 -0.53 -13.14
N ASP A 277 -12.38 -0.62 -13.11
CA ASP A 277 -11.61 0.34 -12.32
C ASP A 277 -11.44 1.59 -13.16
N VAL A 278 -12.25 2.58 -12.87
CA VAL A 278 -12.32 3.85 -13.61
C VAL A 278 -11.41 4.87 -12.96
N PRO A 279 -10.23 5.18 -13.54
CA PRO A 279 -9.45 6.30 -13.08
C PRO A 279 -10.18 7.61 -13.41
N TYR A 280 -10.07 8.59 -12.52
CA TYR A 280 -10.59 9.93 -12.75
C TYR A 280 -9.58 10.97 -12.29
N ALA A 281 -9.55 12.08 -12.99
CA ALA A 281 -8.69 13.21 -12.69
C ALA A 281 -9.55 14.42 -12.27
N HIS A 282 -9.13 15.11 -11.21
CA HIS A 282 -9.81 16.30 -10.71
C HIS A 282 -8.78 17.30 -10.15
N PRO A 283 -9.09 18.61 -10.14
CA PRO A 283 -8.24 19.59 -9.51
C PRO A 283 -8.31 19.45 -7.99
N VAL A 284 -7.19 19.66 -7.32
CA VAL A 284 -7.09 19.70 -5.85
C VAL A 284 -6.13 20.81 -5.45
N PRO A 285 -6.30 21.42 -4.26
CA PRO A 285 -5.35 22.41 -3.78
C PRO A 285 -3.94 21.83 -3.69
N LYS A 286 -2.94 22.62 -4.06
CA LYS A 286 -1.54 22.24 -3.97
C LYS A 286 -1.09 22.25 -2.51
N ALA A 287 -0.55 21.13 -2.05
CA ALA A 287 0.07 21.06 -0.74
C ALA A 287 1.43 21.75 -0.76
N GLU A 288 1.68 22.66 0.18
CA GLU A 288 2.96 23.33 0.33
C GLU A 288 3.98 22.45 1.06
N SER A 289 5.26 22.63 0.79
CA SER A 289 6.34 21.85 1.42
C SER A 289 6.87 22.50 2.71
N SER A 290 6.56 23.77 2.95
CA SER A 290 7.02 24.58 4.09
C SER A 290 6.06 25.74 4.33
N GLY A 291 6.33 26.58 5.36
CA GLY A 291 5.45 27.68 5.73
C GLY A 291 4.31 27.28 6.67
N HIS A 292 4.35 26.06 7.17
CA HIS A 292 3.32 25.53 8.06
C HIS A 292 3.40 26.16 9.44
N ARG A 293 2.25 26.58 9.96
CA ARG A 293 2.09 27.09 11.33
C ARG A 293 1.35 26.11 12.23
N VAL A 294 0.31 25.47 11.71
CA VAL A 294 -0.44 24.44 12.42
C VAL A 294 -0.17 23.09 11.78
N ALA A 295 0.22 22.14 12.59
CA ALA A 295 0.54 20.77 12.19
C ALA A 295 -0.17 19.76 13.08
N VAL A 296 -0.40 18.57 12.57
CA VAL A 296 -0.66 17.39 13.38
C VAL A 296 0.49 16.41 13.22
N ALA A 297 0.83 15.71 14.29
CA ALA A 297 1.86 14.68 14.26
C ALA A 297 1.35 13.39 14.89
N PHE A 298 1.81 12.26 14.38
CA PHE A 298 1.43 10.94 14.88
C PHE A 298 2.64 10.05 15.07
N ASP A 299 2.67 9.38 16.21
CA ASP A 299 3.61 8.30 16.54
C ASP A 299 2.96 6.94 16.32
N TRP A 300 3.79 5.94 15.99
CA TRP A 300 3.40 4.56 15.73
C TRP A 300 3.56 3.70 16.98
N GLY A 301 2.45 3.23 17.52
CA GLY A 301 2.46 2.35 18.67
C GLY A 301 2.14 0.88 18.35
N LEU A 302 2.46 -0.01 19.27
CA LEU A 302 2.10 -1.42 19.22
C LEU A 302 0.76 -1.71 19.89
N ASN A 303 0.44 -0.99 20.95
CA ASN A 303 -0.81 -1.14 21.68
C ASN A 303 -1.87 -0.18 21.14
N THR A 304 -1.50 1.06 20.93
CA THR A 304 -2.29 2.06 20.21
C THR A 304 -1.64 2.25 18.85
N LEU A 305 -2.36 1.97 17.75
CA LEU A 305 -1.75 1.98 16.42
C LEU A 305 -1.18 3.34 16.05
N LEU A 306 -1.90 4.42 16.40
CA LEU A 306 -1.47 5.80 16.24
C LEU A 306 -1.81 6.60 17.49
N THR A 307 -0.85 7.36 17.98
CA THR A 307 -1.06 8.39 19.00
C THR A 307 -0.58 9.72 18.45
N GLY A 308 -1.37 10.77 18.56
CA GLY A 308 -1.01 12.04 17.94
C GLY A 308 -1.72 13.24 18.54
N GLY A 309 -1.48 14.40 17.99
CA GLY A 309 -2.10 15.64 18.42
C GLY A 309 -1.67 16.83 17.56
N THR A 310 -2.18 17.99 17.91
CA THR A 310 -1.96 19.25 17.20
C THR A 310 -0.76 20.00 17.79
N LEU A 311 0.04 20.60 16.92
CA LEU A 311 1.12 21.50 17.29
C LEU A 311 0.99 22.82 16.52
N THR A 312 1.38 23.91 17.17
CA THR A 312 1.39 25.24 16.57
C THR A 312 2.78 25.85 16.68
N LEU A 313 3.28 26.35 15.56
CA LEU A 313 4.50 27.16 15.51
C LEU A 313 4.11 28.63 15.65
N THR A 314 4.48 29.24 16.76
CA THR A 314 4.30 30.66 16.99
C THR A 314 5.44 31.44 16.34
N GLY A 315 5.08 32.44 15.53
CA GLY A 315 6.05 33.33 14.90
C GLY A 315 6.54 34.44 15.88
N GLY A 316 7.70 35.01 15.61
CA GLY A 316 8.31 36.08 16.39
C GLY A 316 9.82 36.00 16.31
N ALA A 317 10.52 36.87 17.08
CA ALA A 317 11.98 36.89 17.14
C ALA A 317 12.56 35.56 17.66
N GLN A 318 11.79 34.81 18.45
CA GLN A 318 12.12 33.46 18.91
C GLN A 318 10.96 32.53 18.65
N PRO A 319 10.93 31.85 17.48
CA PRO A 319 9.86 30.91 17.16
C PRO A 319 9.88 29.70 18.11
N HIS A 320 8.74 29.36 18.67
CA HIS A 320 8.58 28.21 19.54
C HIS A 320 7.38 27.34 19.12
N VAL A 321 7.44 26.07 19.45
CA VAL A 321 6.37 25.11 19.17
C VAL A 321 5.56 24.89 20.44
N THR A 322 4.24 24.98 20.33
CA THR A 322 3.30 24.60 21.41
C THR A 322 2.54 23.35 21.01
N ALA A 323 2.32 22.46 21.97
CA ALA A 323 1.48 21.26 21.76
C ALA A 323 0.12 21.47 22.41
N GLY A 324 -0.94 21.12 21.69
CA GLY A 324 -2.30 21.10 22.24
C GLY A 324 -2.41 20.18 23.46
N ALA A 325 -3.28 20.55 24.39
CA ALA A 325 -3.45 19.83 25.66
C ALA A 325 -4.00 18.41 25.51
N ARG A 326 -4.66 18.12 24.39
CA ARG A 326 -5.31 16.82 24.15
C ARG A 326 -4.56 16.03 23.09
N SER A 327 -4.23 14.76 23.41
CA SER A 327 -3.80 13.77 22.42
C SER A 327 -4.99 12.95 21.92
N VAL A 328 -4.88 12.47 20.70
CA VAL A 328 -5.83 11.56 20.08
C VAL A 328 -5.19 10.20 19.84
N ALA A 329 -5.99 9.14 19.87
CA ALA A 329 -5.52 7.78 19.75
C ALA A 329 -6.39 6.98 18.80
N PHE A 330 -5.76 6.28 17.85
CA PHE A 330 -6.43 5.32 16.98
C PHE A 330 -6.06 3.89 17.42
N ARG A 331 -7.02 3.19 17.97
CA ARG A 331 -6.88 1.81 18.43
C ARG A 331 -7.36 0.84 17.37
N ALA A 332 -6.63 -0.27 17.22
CA ALA A 332 -6.93 -1.28 16.20
C ALA A 332 -6.85 -2.72 16.75
N ASP A 333 -6.91 -2.91 18.06
CA ASP A 333 -6.64 -4.18 18.74
C ASP A 333 -7.44 -5.35 18.19
N GLY A 334 -8.76 -5.19 18.03
CA GLY A 334 -9.64 -6.23 17.50
C GLY A 334 -9.32 -6.60 16.04
N VAL A 335 -8.97 -5.60 15.23
CA VAL A 335 -8.60 -5.81 13.81
C VAL A 335 -7.27 -6.51 13.70
N LEU A 336 -6.28 -6.09 14.51
CA LEU A 336 -4.94 -6.71 14.54
C LEU A 336 -5.01 -8.15 15.06
N ALA A 337 -5.80 -8.42 16.11
CA ALA A 337 -6.03 -9.77 16.63
C ALA A 337 -6.69 -10.67 15.57
N LYS A 338 -7.68 -10.16 14.82
CA LYS A 338 -8.30 -10.90 13.71
C LYS A 338 -7.30 -11.17 12.57
N GLY A 339 -6.50 -10.17 12.20
CA GLY A 339 -5.43 -10.31 11.21
C GLY A 339 -4.40 -11.37 11.61
N HIS A 340 -4.05 -11.41 12.90
CA HIS A 340 -3.16 -12.43 13.46
C HIS A 340 -3.76 -13.84 13.36
N ARG A 341 -5.04 -14.04 13.75
CA ARG A 341 -5.72 -15.32 13.59
C ARG A 341 -5.75 -15.81 12.14
N LEU A 342 -6.09 -14.93 11.20
CA LEU A 342 -6.09 -15.27 9.77
C LEU A 342 -4.69 -15.65 9.26
N ARG A 343 -3.63 -15.01 9.80
CA ARG A 343 -2.24 -15.38 9.47
C ARG A 343 -1.92 -16.79 9.94
N ILE A 344 -2.21 -17.13 11.21
CA ILE A 344 -1.99 -18.47 11.74
C ILE A 344 -2.74 -19.54 10.95
N GLN A 345 -4.01 -19.28 10.61
CA GLN A 345 -4.79 -20.18 9.77
C GLN A 345 -4.13 -20.38 8.40
N GLY A 346 -3.66 -19.29 7.76
CA GLY A 346 -2.96 -19.37 6.48
C GLY A 346 -1.65 -20.15 6.56
N GLU A 347 -0.87 -19.99 7.63
CA GLU A 347 0.37 -20.76 7.87
C GLU A 347 0.10 -22.25 8.05
N HIS A 348 -0.95 -22.62 8.79
CA HIS A 348 -1.35 -24.03 8.92
C HIS A 348 -1.79 -24.64 7.59
N LEU A 349 -2.53 -23.90 6.76
CA LEU A 349 -2.93 -24.39 5.43
C LEU A 349 -1.70 -24.55 4.53
N THR A 350 -0.78 -23.59 4.54
CA THR A 350 0.46 -23.67 3.75
C THR A 350 1.27 -24.90 4.15
N ALA A 351 1.47 -25.16 5.43
CA ALA A 351 2.19 -26.34 5.91
C ALA A 351 1.50 -27.65 5.49
N ARG A 352 0.15 -27.70 5.47
CA ARG A 352 -0.60 -28.87 4.97
C ARG A 352 -0.42 -29.06 3.47
N ILE A 353 -0.51 -27.98 2.69
CA ILE A 353 -0.30 -28.01 1.23
C ILE A 353 1.11 -28.50 0.93
N GLU A 354 2.14 -27.96 1.59
CA GLU A 354 3.53 -28.37 1.42
C GLU A 354 3.73 -29.87 1.70
N ARG A 355 3.18 -30.40 2.80
CA ARG A 355 3.26 -31.84 3.12
C ARG A 355 2.62 -32.71 2.04
N LEU A 356 1.41 -32.37 1.59
CA LEU A 356 0.72 -33.12 0.55
C LEU A 356 1.43 -33.01 -0.81
N SER A 357 1.96 -31.83 -1.13
CA SER A 357 2.73 -31.64 -2.38
C SER A 357 4.03 -32.43 -2.39
N THR A 358 4.76 -32.46 -1.26
CA THR A 358 5.95 -33.29 -1.10
C THR A 358 5.63 -34.78 -1.26
N LEU A 359 4.52 -35.24 -0.64
CA LEU A 359 4.08 -36.61 -0.78
C LEU A 359 3.70 -36.95 -2.23
N ALA A 360 3.02 -36.04 -2.94
CA ALA A 360 2.66 -36.20 -4.33
C ALA A 360 3.92 -36.27 -5.24
N ALA A 361 4.93 -35.43 -4.95
CA ALA A 361 6.19 -35.44 -5.67
C ALA A 361 6.93 -36.77 -5.47
N SER A 362 7.07 -37.24 -4.22
CA SER A 362 7.73 -38.52 -3.91
C SER A 362 7.03 -39.73 -4.55
N ARG A 363 5.68 -39.73 -4.62
CA ARG A 363 4.93 -40.77 -5.34
C ARG A 363 5.23 -40.76 -6.83
N ARG A 364 5.30 -39.57 -7.45
CA ARG A 364 5.62 -39.39 -8.85
C ARG A 364 7.04 -39.88 -9.18
N GLU A 365 8.02 -39.56 -8.33
CA GLU A 365 9.40 -40.02 -8.45
C GLU A 365 9.50 -41.56 -8.43
N ARG A 366 8.60 -42.23 -7.68
CA ARG A 366 8.50 -43.70 -7.62
C ARG A 366 7.69 -44.30 -8.77
N GLY A 367 7.31 -43.52 -9.79
CA GLY A 367 6.52 -43.98 -10.92
C GLY A 367 5.05 -44.30 -10.60
N MET A 368 4.56 -43.91 -9.41
CA MET A 368 3.18 -44.16 -9.00
C MET A 368 2.20 -43.20 -9.70
N ARG A 369 1.02 -43.66 -10.04
CA ARG A 369 -0.03 -42.81 -10.59
C ARG A 369 -0.44 -41.71 -9.58
N PRO A 370 -0.82 -40.51 -10.07
CA PRO A 370 -1.39 -39.47 -9.24
C PRO A 370 -2.63 -40.01 -8.48
N ASP A 371 -2.70 -39.69 -7.20
CA ASP A 371 -3.84 -40.01 -6.36
C ASP A 371 -4.96 -38.96 -6.55
N PRO A 372 -6.13 -39.31 -7.10
CA PRO A 372 -7.22 -38.37 -7.34
C PRO A 372 -7.69 -37.69 -6.06
N TRP A 373 -7.75 -38.43 -4.94
CA TRP A 373 -8.13 -37.87 -3.65
C TRP A 373 -7.12 -36.83 -3.16
N GLN A 374 -5.84 -37.09 -3.27
CA GLN A 374 -4.77 -36.16 -2.88
C GLN A 374 -4.81 -34.89 -3.75
N SER A 375 -5.03 -35.03 -5.05
CA SER A 375 -5.16 -33.91 -5.99
C SER A 375 -6.38 -33.04 -5.67
N ALA A 376 -7.53 -33.66 -5.41
CA ALA A 376 -8.75 -32.96 -5.01
C ALA A 376 -8.57 -32.25 -3.66
N LYS A 377 -7.91 -32.90 -2.68
CA LYS A 377 -7.62 -32.30 -1.38
C LYS A 377 -6.68 -31.09 -1.48
N LEU A 378 -5.65 -31.18 -2.31
CA LEU A 378 -4.75 -30.04 -2.57
C LEU A 378 -5.52 -28.86 -3.14
N ALA A 379 -6.35 -29.08 -4.17
CA ALA A 379 -7.16 -28.02 -4.78
C ALA A 379 -8.07 -27.31 -3.75
N VAL A 380 -8.73 -28.07 -2.86
CA VAL A 380 -9.57 -27.51 -1.80
C VAL A 380 -8.74 -26.65 -0.82
N LEU A 381 -7.57 -27.14 -0.39
CA LEU A 381 -6.71 -26.42 0.54
C LEU A 381 -6.14 -25.14 -0.08
N GLU A 382 -5.80 -25.16 -1.36
CA GLU A 382 -5.32 -23.97 -2.08
C GLU A 382 -6.43 -22.91 -2.20
N VAL A 383 -7.65 -23.29 -2.55
CA VAL A 383 -8.80 -22.38 -2.57
C VAL A 383 -9.06 -21.75 -1.20
N GLU A 384 -9.00 -22.55 -0.12
CA GLU A 384 -9.21 -22.02 1.24
C GLU A 384 -8.05 -21.10 1.67
N ARG A 385 -6.79 -21.43 1.37
CA ARG A 385 -5.64 -20.56 1.60
C ARG A 385 -5.81 -19.21 0.90
N ASP A 386 -6.23 -19.22 -0.36
CA ASP A 386 -6.47 -18.02 -1.14
C ASP A 386 -7.62 -17.18 -0.56
N ARG A 387 -8.68 -17.83 -0.10
CA ARG A 387 -9.80 -17.17 0.58
C ARG A 387 -9.35 -16.44 1.85
N ILE A 388 -8.53 -17.09 2.68
CA ILE A 388 -7.97 -16.50 3.91
C ILE A 388 -7.04 -15.34 3.56
N SER A 389 -6.18 -15.50 2.56
CA SER A 389 -5.27 -14.45 2.07
C SER A 389 -6.05 -13.22 1.58
N LYS A 390 -7.07 -13.40 0.76
CA LYS A 390 -7.96 -12.34 0.29
C LYS A 390 -8.68 -11.63 1.44
N ARG A 391 -9.17 -12.39 2.44
CA ARG A 391 -9.84 -11.82 3.63
C ARG A 391 -8.88 -10.98 4.46
N ARG A 392 -7.65 -11.46 4.66
CA ARG A 392 -6.59 -10.72 5.38
C ARG A 392 -6.20 -9.44 4.64
N SER A 393 -6.00 -9.51 3.32
CA SER A 393 -5.69 -8.34 2.48
C SER A 393 -6.79 -7.27 2.55
N ARG A 394 -8.06 -7.66 2.48
CA ARG A 394 -9.20 -6.74 2.64
C ARG A 394 -9.22 -6.08 4.01
N LEU A 395 -8.94 -6.85 5.07
CA LEU A 395 -8.87 -6.34 6.44
C LEU A 395 -7.75 -5.31 6.61
N ASN A 396 -6.56 -5.59 6.08
CA ASN A 396 -5.41 -4.68 6.10
C ASN A 396 -5.69 -3.39 5.33
N THR A 397 -6.33 -3.49 4.16
CA THR A 397 -6.72 -2.31 3.37
C THR A 397 -7.76 -1.46 4.10
N ALA A 398 -8.76 -2.09 4.72
CA ALA A 398 -9.76 -1.38 5.51
C ALA A 398 -9.13 -0.67 6.71
N LEU A 399 -8.23 -1.33 7.43
CA LEU A 399 -7.47 -0.73 8.53
C LEU A 399 -6.65 0.48 8.07
N ALA A 400 -5.92 0.34 6.96
CA ALA A 400 -5.09 1.42 6.43
C ALA A 400 -5.93 2.64 6.01
N LYS A 401 -7.06 2.41 5.37
CA LYS A 401 -7.99 3.48 4.98
C LYS A 401 -8.64 4.16 6.20
N ALA A 402 -9.01 3.40 7.23
CA ALA A 402 -9.59 3.95 8.46
C ALA A 402 -8.57 4.80 9.23
N ALA A 403 -7.32 4.34 9.37
CA ALA A 403 -6.25 5.09 10.01
C ALA A 403 -5.91 6.38 9.23
N ALA A 404 -5.84 6.30 7.90
CA ALA A 404 -5.62 7.46 7.04
C ALA A 404 -6.75 8.49 7.17
N ARG A 405 -7.99 8.02 7.20
CA ARG A 405 -9.15 8.90 7.43
C ARG A 405 -9.04 9.60 8.78
N PHE A 406 -8.77 8.86 9.84
CA PHE A 406 -8.61 9.42 11.19
C PHE A 406 -7.57 10.54 11.24
N MET A 407 -6.39 10.35 10.63
CA MET A 407 -5.33 11.37 10.62
C MET A 407 -5.72 12.62 9.85
N VAL A 408 -6.33 12.46 8.67
CA VAL A 408 -6.73 13.60 7.82
C VAL A 408 -7.92 14.34 8.42
N ASP A 409 -8.92 13.63 8.95
CA ASP A 409 -10.08 14.25 9.60
C ASP A 409 -9.63 15.05 10.85
N HIS A 410 -8.63 14.56 11.59
CA HIS A 410 -8.04 15.30 12.70
C HIS A 410 -7.26 16.55 12.23
N ALA A 411 -6.50 16.43 11.13
CA ALA A 411 -5.78 17.57 10.56
C ALA A 411 -6.76 18.67 10.09
N LEU A 412 -7.84 18.30 9.42
CA LEU A 412 -8.89 19.22 9.00
C LEU A 412 -9.55 19.92 10.18
N ALA A 413 -9.92 19.17 11.23
CA ALA A 413 -10.53 19.71 12.43
C ALA A 413 -9.61 20.69 13.18
N ALA A 414 -8.27 20.49 13.10
CA ALA A 414 -7.28 21.35 13.69
C ALA A 414 -6.88 22.55 12.80
N GLY A 415 -7.36 22.65 11.57
CA GLY A 415 -6.89 23.62 10.58
C GLY A 415 -5.43 23.43 10.20
N ALA A 416 -4.91 22.19 10.32
CA ALA A 416 -3.51 21.90 10.05
C ALA A 416 -3.27 21.75 8.54
N THR A 417 -2.17 22.33 8.08
CA THR A 417 -1.73 22.27 6.67
C THR A 417 -0.71 21.16 6.41
N VAL A 418 -0.28 20.45 7.46
CA VAL A 418 0.70 19.38 7.37
C VAL A 418 0.45 18.28 8.40
N ILE A 419 0.73 17.04 8.01
CA ILE A 419 0.76 15.85 8.86
C ILE A 419 2.20 15.34 8.91
N TYR A 420 2.79 15.28 10.11
CA TYR A 420 4.12 14.73 10.33
C TYR A 420 4.03 13.28 10.81
N LEU A 421 4.80 12.40 10.18
CA LEU A 421 4.91 10.99 10.51
C LEU A 421 6.37 10.59 10.64
N GLU A 422 6.67 9.64 11.51
CA GLU A 422 8.02 9.12 11.69
C GLU A 422 8.44 8.20 10.54
N ASP A 423 9.71 8.28 10.11
CA ASP A 423 10.29 7.37 9.12
C ASP A 423 10.65 6.02 9.76
N LEU A 424 9.82 5.03 9.50
CA LEU A 424 10.04 3.67 9.98
C LEU A 424 10.29 2.67 8.84
N ARG A 425 10.70 3.13 7.65
CA ARG A 425 10.96 2.25 6.50
C ARG A 425 12.09 1.27 6.78
N ASP A 426 13.12 1.72 7.49
CA ASP A 426 14.30 0.92 7.85
C ASP A 426 14.18 0.20 9.19
N MET A 427 13.02 0.34 9.87
CA MET A 427 12.82 -0.32 11.14
C MET A 427 12.66 -1.82 10.97
N GLU A 428 13.72 -2.55 11.26
CA GLU A 428 13.69 -4.00 11.35
C GLU A 428 13.26 -4.46 12.75
N ALA A 429 12.37 -5.45 12.77
CA ALA A 429 11.97 -6.13 13.99
C ALA A 429 13.04 -7.17 14.36
N ARG A 430 14.21 -6.74 14.89
CA ARG A 430 15.32 -7.64 15.25
C ARG A 430 15.31 -7.97 16.74
N GLY A 431 15.59 -9.24 17.08
CA GLY A 431 16.00 -9.67 18.44
C GLY A 431 14.94 -9.56 19.54
N LYS A 432 13.70 -9.21 19.20
CA LYS A 432 12.62 -8.98 20.19
C LYS A 432 11.65 -10.16 20.35
N GLY A 433 12.02 -11.32 19.82
CA GLY A 433 11.19 -12.52 19.83
C GLY A 433 10.13 -12.56 18.71
N ARG A 434 9.68 -13.77 18.37
CA ARG A 434 8.78 -14.05 17.23
C ARG A 434 7.47 -13.25 17.30
N THR A 435 6.89 -13.15 18.48
CA THR A 435 5.59 -12.48 18.68
C THR A 435 5.67 -10.97 18.40
N LEU A 436 6.67 -10.29 18.99
CA LEU A 436 6.82 -8.84 18.82
C LEU A 436 7.24 -8.48 17.39
N ASN A 437 8.15 -9.25 16.80
CA ASN A 437 8.55 -9.07 15.40
C ASN A 437 7.37 -9.24 14.46
N THR A 438 6.49 -10.20 14.71
CA THR A 438 5.26 -10.40 13.96
C THR A 438 4.29 -9.22 14.12
N ARG A 439 4.09 -8.71 15.35
CA ARG A 439 3.24 -7.53 15.59
C ARG A 439 3.74 -6.30 14.86
N LEU A 440 5.05 -6.04 14.88
CA LEU A 440 5.67 -4.92 14.16
C LEU A 440 5.50 -5.02 12.64
N SER A 441 5.60 -6.22 12.06
CA SER A 441 5.43 -6.44 10.63
C SER A 441 3.97 -6.34 10.15
N GLN A 442 2.99 -6.50 11.04
CA GLN A 442 1.56 -6.52 10.71
C GLN A 442 0.88 -5.15 10.72
N THR A 443 1.57 -4.08 11.11
CA THR A 443 0.97 -2.75 11.32
C THR A 443 0.60 -2.01 10.04
N VAL A 444 0.77 -2.60 8.86
CA VAL A 444 0.42 -2.04 7.53
C VAL A 444 0.84 -0.57 7.31
N ARG A 445 1.91 -0.13 7.99
CA ARG A 445 2.37 1.27 8.04
C ARG A 445 2.53 1.91 6.66
N GLY A 446 3.21 1.22 5.74
CA GLY A 446 3.38 1.72 4.38
C GLY A 446 2.06 1.98 3.66
N ALA A 447 1.08 1.09 3.81
CA ALA A 447 -0.24 1.29 3.24
C ALA A 447 -0.99 2.46 3.90
N ILE A 448 -0.84 2.64 5.23
CA ILE A 448 -1.42 3.78 5.95
C ILE A 448 -0.84 5.09 5.42
N VAL A 449 0.49 5.22 5.32
CA VAL A 449 1.15 6.41 4.75
C VAL A 449 0.65 6.71 3.34
N THR A 450 0.58 5.69 2.47
CA THR A 450 0.10 5.84 1.10
C THR A 450 -1.35 6.36 1.04
N HIS A 451 -2.25 5.77 1.84
CA HIS A 451 -3.65 6.21 1.89
C HIS A 451 -3.81 7.59 2.53
N THR A 452 -2.98 7.91 3.55
CA THR A 452 -2.99 9.24 4.18
C THR A 452 -2.58 10.31 3.18
N ARG A 453 -1.49 10.10 2.45
CA ARG A 453 -1.05 11.02 1.39
C ARG A 453 -2.13 11.23 0.36
N HIS A 454 -2.68 10.14 -0.19
CA HIS A 454 -3.72 10.24 -1.21
C HIS A 454 -4.94 11.04 -0.72
N ARG A 455 -5.38 10.79 0.53
CA ARG A 455 -6.50 11.51 1.12
C ARG A 455 -6.15 12.96 1.48
N ALA A 456 -4.98 13.21 2.04
CA ALA A 456 -4.50 14.53 2.42
C ALA A 456 -4.33 15.47 1.21
N THR A 457 -3.81 14.94 0.09
CA THR A 457 -3.67 15.67 -1.18
C THR A 457 -5.01 16.23 -1.66
N ALA A 458 -6.12 15.53 -1.48
CA ALA A 458 -7.45 16.02 -1.84
C ALA A 458 -7.86 17.31 -1.10
N HIS A 459 -7.20 17.63 0.00
CA HIS A 459 -7.45 18.79 0.85
C HIS A 459 -6.27 19.78 0.90
N GLY A 460 -5.26 19.61 0.04
CA GLY A 460 -4.06 20.45 0.04
C GLY A 460 -3.19 20.30 1.29
N ILE A 461 -3.33 19.20 2.04
CA ILE A 461 -2.55 18.93 3.25
C ILE A 461 -1.29 18.15 2.88
N ALA A 462 -0.11 18.65 3.28
CA ALA A 462 1.14 17.95 3.10
C ALA A 462 1.26 16.77 4.07
N VAL A 463 1.87 15.66 3.62
CA VAL A 463 2.29 14.57 4.50
C VAL A 463 3.80 14.46 4.43
N VAL A 464 4.47 14.72 5.55
CA VAL A 464 5.92 14.83 5.63
C VAL A 464 6.47 13.77 6.57
N ILE A 465 7.46 13.04 6.10
CA ILE A 465 8.14 11.99 6.86
C ILE A 465 9.36 12.60 7.58
N VAL A 466 9.47 12.35 8.87
CA VAL A 466 10.47 12.92 9.78
C VAL A 466 11.44 11.83 10.24
N PRO A 467 12.75 12.08 10.29
CA PRO A 467 13.73 11.13 10.80
C PRO A 467 13.44 10.67 12.24
N PRO A 468 13.50 9.35 12.53
CA PRO A 468 13.00 8.77 13.79
C PRO A 468 13.98 8.88 14.97
N ARG A 469 15.25 9.22 14.72
CA ARG A 469 16.29 9.20 15.76
C ARG A 469 15.97 10.15 16.93
N GLY A 470 15.77 9.59 18.12
CA GLY A 470 15.56 10.36 19.34
C GLY A 470 14.13 10.83 19.60
N THR A 471 13.16 10.55 18.72
CA THR A 471 11.77 11.01 18.87
C THR A 471 11.09 10.45 20.12
N SER A 472 11.35 9.21 20.50
CA SER A 472 10.82 8.57 21.70
C SER A 472 11.78 8.54 22.88
N LYS A 473 13.03 9.02 22.70
CA LYS A 473 14.04 9.02 23.75
C LYS A 473 14.17 10.35 24.50
N ASN A 474 13.95 11.45 23.78
CA ASN A 474 14.23 12.77 24.31
C ASN A 474 12.95 13.47 24.75
N CYS A 475 13.01 14.14 25.89
CA CYS A 475 11.92 14.96 26.40
C CYS A 475 11.56 16.07 25.39
N PRO A 476 10.31 16.25 24.98
CA PRO A 476 9.95 17.30 24.04
C PRO A 476 10.14 18.70 24.62
N ARG A 477 10.17 18.87 25.95
CA ARG A 477 10.28 20.16 26.62
C ARG A 477 11.71 20.66 26.83
N CYS A 478 12.64 19.74 27.16
CA CYS A 478 14.02 20.14 27.48
C CYS A 478 15.07 19.25 26.79
N LEU A 479 14.66 18.29 25.98
CA LEU A 479 15.49 17.37 25.19
C LEU A 479 16.39 16.42 26.02
N THR A 480 16.33 16.46 27.34
CA THR A 480 17.00 15.49 28.19
C THR A 480 16.49 14.09 27.91
N THR A 481 17.37 13.11 27.93
CA THR A 481 16.99 11.69 27.70
C THR A 481 16.06 11.21 28.81
N PHE A 482 14.92 10.66 28.42
CA PHE A 482 13.92 10.10 29.34
C PHE A 482 14.42 8.88 30.10
N ARG A 483 13.91 8.73 31.31
CA ARG A 483 13.84 7.45 32.01
C ARG A 483 12.50 6.77 31.69
N HIS A 484 12.57 5.56 31.14
CA HIS A 484 11.37 4.77 30.82
C HIS A 484 11.08 3.79 31.95
N HIS A 485 9.82 3.71 32.34
CA HIS A 485 9.36 2.81 33.40
C HIS A 485 7.90 2.39 33.18
N MET A 486 7.35 1.59 34.05
CA MET A 486 5.93 1.22 34.04
C MET A 486 5.08 2.44 34.41
N ALA A 487 3.90 2.54 33.80
CA ALA A 487 2.97 3.63 34.13
C ALA A 487 2.58 3.60 35.60
N PRO A 488 2.63 4.74 36.32
CA PRO A 488 2.31 4.81 37.75
C PRO A 488 0.89 4.33 38.09
N ASP A 489 -0.05 4.61 37.19
CA ASP A 489 -1.48 4.27 37.29
C ASP A 489 -1.84 2.94 36.62
N ARG A 490 -0.85 2.20 36.14
CA ARG A 490 -1.00 0.97 35.35
C ARG A 490 -1.87 1.11 34.10
N SER A 491 -2.10 2.32 33.64
CA SER A 491 -2.88 2.62 32.42
C SER A 491 -2.26 2.03 31.14
N ALA A 492 -0.96 1.72 31.16
CA ALA A 492 -0.23 1.09 30.07
C ALA A 492 0.63 -0.07 30.56
N THR A 493 0.77 -1.10 29.73
CA THR A 493 1.61 -2.27 30.02
C THR A 493 3.05 -2.05 29.60
N GLY A 494 3.98 -2.58 30.38
CA GLY A 494 5.42 -2.51 30.09
C GLY A 494 6.01 -1.12 30.28
N TRP A 495 7.16 -0.88 29.70
CA TRP A 495 7.96 0.35 29.80
C TRP A 495 7.40 1.48 28.90
N ALA A 496 6.12 1.75 29.02
CA ALA A 496 5.39 2.68 28.17
C ALA A 496 5.25 4.09 28.77
N TRP A 497 5.81 4.32 29.94
CA TRP A 497 5.85 5.64 30.59
C TRP A 497 7.24 6.27 30.50
N ALA A 498 7.30 7.58 30.36
CA ALA A 498 8.52 8.35 30.22
C ALA A 498 8.52 9.49 31.24
N THR A 499 9.58 9.57 32.04
CA THR A 499 9.80 10.67 33.01
C THR A 499 11.10 11.36 32.69
N CYS A 500 11.06 12.69 32.60
CA CYS A 500 12.24 13.51 32.43
C CYS A 500 13.05 13.57 33.73
N PRO A 501 14.34 13.20 33.72
CA PRO A 501 15.19 13.27 34.91
C PRO A 501 15.64 14.70 35.28
N ASN A 502 15.36 15.68 34.42
CA ASN A 502 15.65 17.09 34.71
C ASN A 502 14.59 17.60 35.69
N GLU A 503 15.00 17.91 36.90
CA GLU A 503 14.13 18.34 38.01
C GLU A 503 13.37 19.63 37.69
N THR A 504 14.02 20.57 36.97
CA THR A 504 13.37 21.83 36.55
C THR A 504 12.30 21.62 35.47
N CYS A 505 12.36 20.52 34.74
CA CYS A 505 11.40 20.20 33.68
C CYS A 505 10.16 19.42 34.21
N GLY A 506 10.37 18.43 35.07
CA GLY A 506 9.33 17.62 35.69
C GLY A 506 8.35 16.91 34.75
N TYR A 507 8.64 16.84 33.44
CA TYR A 507 7.72 16.28 32.46
C TYR A 507 7.62 14.77 32.57
N SER A 508 6.40 14.28 32.78
CA SER A 508 6.11 12.84 32.91
C SER A 508 4.82 12.50 32.16
N THR A 509 4.88 11.51 31.27
CA THR A 509 3.74 11.15 30.41
C THR A 509 3.92 9.78 29.77
N GLY A 510 2.90 9.29 29.07
CA GLY A 510 3.02 8.12 28.19
C GLY A 510 4.07 8.35 27.10
N ARG A 511 4.92 7.36 26.86
CA ARG A 511 6.02 7.45 25.87
C ARG A 511 5.53 7.89 24.50
N ASP A 512 4.42 7.32 24.00
CA ASP A 512 3.88 7.64 22.68
C ASP A 512 3.32 9.08 22.63
N GLN A 513 2.88 9.62 23.79
CA GLN A 513 2.47 11.03 23.90
C GLN A 513 3.65 12.01 23.80
N ALA A 514 4.79 11.65 24.37
CA ALA A 514 6.00 12.47 24.22
C ALA A 514 6.54 12.38 22.78
N ALA A 515 6.44 11.20 22.16
CA ALA A 515 7.00 10.96 20.84
C ALA A 515 6.32 11.81 19.74
N TRP A 516 4.98 11.86 19.68
CA TRP A 516 4.30 12.65 18.64
C TRP A 516 4.61 14.16 18.77
N GLN A 517 4.77 14.66 20.01
CA GLN A 517 5.16 16.06 20.24
C GLN A 517 6.56 16.33 19.66
N ARG A 518 7.50 15.40 19.89
CA ARG A 518 8.85 15.52 19.36
C ARG A 518 8.91 15.41 17.84
N ILE A 519 8.11 14.50 17.24
CA ILE A 519 7.97 14.35 15.79
C ILE A 519 7.47 15.67 15.17
N GLY A 520 6.41 16.24 15.73
CA GLY A 520 5.82 17.48 15.22
C GLY A 520 6.72 18.70 15.42
N ALA A 521 7.39 18.83 16.56
CA ALA A 521 8.33 19.91 16.81
C ALA A 521 9.50 19.87 15.82
N ARG A 522 10.11 18.69 15.62
CA ARG A 522 11.15 18.49 14.60
C ARG A 522 10.64 18.83 13.21
N GLY A 523 9.43 18.38 12.87
CA GLY A 523 8.79 18.67 11.58
C GLY A 523 8.66 20.17 11.31
N LEU A 524 8.05 20.90 12.24
CA LEU A 524 7.83 22.35 12.13
C LEU A 524 9.15 23.14 12.10
N THR A 525 10.12 22.75 12.92
CA THR A 525 11.42 23.45 12.99
C THR A 525 12.26 23.24 11.72
N HIS A 526 12.20 22.05 11.13
CA HIS A 526 13.02 21.69 9.96
C HIS A 526 12.24 21.73 8.63
N GLN A 527 11.04 22.29 8.60
CA GLN A 527 10.21 22.28 7.38
C GLN A 527 10.90 22.89 6.15
N HIS A 528 11.84 23.83 6.32
CA HIS A 528 12.62 24.43 5.24
C HIS A 528 13.58 23.43 4.56
N THR A 529 13.92 22.31 5.21
CA THR A 529 14.74 21.22 4.64
C THR A 529 13.89 20.15 3.94
N THR A 530 12.56 20.32 3.90
CA THR A 530 11.64 19.37 3.25
C THR A 530 11.93 19.30 1.77
N ARG A 531 12.05 18.06 1.24
CA ARG A 531 12.23 17.77 -0.19
C ARG A 531 11.25 16.71 -0.62
N LEU A 532 10.79 16.83 -1.86
CA LEU A 532 9.99 15.79 -2.50
C LEU A 532 10.91 14.67 -2.97
N ASP A 533 10.73 13.48 -2.43
CA ASP A 533 11.28 12.27 -3.00
C ASP A 533 10.41 11.84 -4.18
N ARG A 534 10.92 12.03 -5.39
CA ARG A 534 10.20 11.75 -6.64
C ARG A 534 9.90 10.26 -6.82
N THR A 535 10.70 9.38 -6.24
CA THR A 535 10.54 7.93 -6.35
C THR A 535 9.33 7.44 -5.56
N SER A 536 9.22 7.88 -4.31
CA SER A 536 8.09 7.55 -3.43
C SER A 536 6.97 8.59 -3.49
N ASP A 537 7.16 9.69 -4.23
CA ASP A 537 6.25 10.85 -4.27
C ASP A 537 5.89 11.32 -2.85
N THR A 538 6.87 11.40 -1.95
CA THR A 538 6.70 11.71 -0.53
C THR A 538 7.59 12.87 -0.13
N TYR A 539 7.04 13.80 0.65
CA TYR A 539 7.85 14.83 1.28
C TYR A 539 8.65 14.24 2.46
N LEU A 540 9.96 14.51 2.47
CA LEU A 540 10.88 14.04 3.49
C LEU A 540 11.69 15.22 4.06
N ILE A 541 11.87 15.26 5.37
CA ILE A 541 12.92 16.06 6.00
C ILE A 541 14.21 15.24 5.91
N ARG A 542 15.12 15.62 5.01
CA ARG A 542 16.38 14.89 4.80
C ARG A 542 17.44 15.24 5.82
N THR A 543 17.53 16.51 6.18
CA THR A 543 18.59 17.02 7.04
C THR A 543 18.00 17.55 8.33
N VAL A 544 18.42 16.98 9.45
CA VAL A 544 18.15 17.49 10.79
C VAL A 544 19.39 18.28 11.20
N ILE A 545 19.24 19.61 11.28
CA ILE A 545 20.31 20.50 11.73
C ILE A 545 20.35 20.40 13.24
N GLU A 546 21.43 19.89 13.81
CA GLU A 546 21.52 19.53 15.22
C GLU A 546 21.28 20.72 16.17
N ALA A 547 21.80 21.89 15.83
CA ALA A 547 21.56 23.12 16.61
C ALA A 547 20.07 23.50 16.65
N LEU A 548 19.37 23.43 15.50
CA LEU A 548 17.93 23.70 15.43
C LEU A 548 17.12 22.59 16.12
N ASP A 549 17.54 21.34 16.00
CA ASP A 549 16.88 20.22 16.67
C ASP A 549 16.99 20.33 18.20
N ARG A 550 18.13 20.82 18.71
CA ARG A 550 18.33 21.14 20.13
C ARG A 550 17.52 22.35 20.60
N ALA A 551 17.15 23.25 19.71
CA ALA A 551 16.30 24.39 20.00
C ALA A 551 14.80 24.11 19.88
N SER A 552 14.41 22.98 19.23
CA SER A 552 13.03 22.64 18.95
C SER A 552 12.31 22.02 20.17
N THR A 553 12.17 22.76 21.23
CA THR A 553 11.43 22.39 22.44
C THR A 553 9.94 22.70 22.28
N VAL A 554 9.11 21.95 22.99
CA VAL A 554 7.65 22.09 22.98
C VAL A 554 7.20 22.73 24.30
N LEU A 555 6.54 23.85 24.19
CA LEU A 555 5.90 24.49 25.34
C LEU A 555 4.49 23.92 25.55
N PRO A 556 4.01 23.79 26.79
CA PRO A 556 2.63 23.49 27.06
C PRO A 556 1.75 24.65 26.57
N GLU A 557 0.56 24.33 26.04
CA GLU A 557 -0.47 25.31 25.77
C GLU A 557 -0.84 25.98 27.11
N ILE A 558 -0.66 27.29 27.20
CA ILE A 558 -1.11 28.07 28.36
C ILE A 558 -2.65 28.06 28.28
N SER A 559 -3.29 27.19 29.01
CA SER A 559 -4.74 27.31 29.18
C SER A 559 -4.99 28.49 30.08
N ASP A 560 -5.64 29.53 29.57
CA ASP A 560 -6.28 30.58 30.38
C ASP A 560 -7.35 29.95 31.29
N ARG A 561 -6.91 29.23 32.28
CA ARG A 561 -7.73 28.79 33.40
C ARG A 561 -7.48 29.64 34.64
N THR A 562 -7.79 30.91 34.55
CA THR A 562 -8.30 31.69 35.68
C THR A 562 -9.82 31.60 35.68
N LYS A 563 -10.37 30.41 35.84
CA LYS A 563 -11.72 30.20 36.37
C LYS A 563 -11.64 29.08 37.38
N SER A 564 -11.73 29.46 38.63
CA SER A 564 -11.84 28.66 39.83
C SER A 564 -12.61 27.36 39.62
N ALA A 565 -11.92 26.24 39.84
CA ALA A 565 -12.59 24.95 39.97
C ALA A 565 -13.52 25.02 41.19
N PRO A 566 -14.80 24.58 41.08
CA PRO A 566 -15.62 24.41 42.26
C PRO A 566 -14.99 23.28 43.09
N THR A 567 -14.70 23.63 44.35
CA THR A 567 -14.22 22.70 45.37
C THR A 567 -15.25 21.59 45.54
N MET A 568 -15.00 20.43 44.98
CA MET A 568 -15.79 19.23 45.32
C MET A 568 -15.52 18.88 46.75
N LYS A 569 -16.48 19.15 47.65
CA LYS A 569 -16.50 18.63 49.00
C LYS A 569 -16.45 17.10 48.94
N ARG A 570 -15.42 16.54 49.58
CA ARG A 570 -15.32 15.12 49.85
C ARG A 570 -16.57 14.64 50.59
N PRO A 571 -17.28 13.58 50.13
CA PRO A 571 -18.33 12.96 50.95
C PRO A 571 -17.69 12.29 52.16
N ALA A 572 -18.33 12.41 53.32
CA ALA A 572 -17.94 11.76 54.56
C ALA A 572 -17.98 10.22 54.43
N PRO A 573 -17.07 9.50 55.11
CA PRO A 573 -17.06 8.02 55.08
C PRO A 573 -18.21 7.47 55.93
N GLY A 574 -19.12 6.76 55.27
CA GLY A 574 -20.11 5.98 56.00
C GLY A 574 -21.50 5.96 55.36
N GLN A 575 -21.66 5.14 54.34
CA GLN A 575 -22.90 4.39 54.13
C GLN A 575 -22.65 3.36 52.99
N ARG A 576 -22.45 2.13 53.38
CA ARG A 576 -22.43 0.97 52.47
C ARG A 576 -23.87 0.77 51.98
N ARG A 577 -24.15 1.06 50.73
CA ARG A 577 -25.34 0.56 50.01
C ARG A 577 -25.03 -0.87 49.54
N GLY A 578 -25.89 -1.81 49.92
CA GLY A 578 -25.80 -3.21 49.58
C GLY A 578 -25.83 -3.43 48.06
N VAL A 579 -24.95 -4.29 47.60
CA VAL A 579 -24.91 -4.80 46.26
C VAL A 579 -26.04 -5.83 46.10
N PRO A 580 -26.93 -5.76 45.12
CA PRO A 580 -27.91 -6.81 44.85
C PRO A 580 -27.17 -8.08 44.37
N ALA A 581 -27.62 -9.21 44.85
CA ALA A 581 -27.10 -10.54 44.48
C ALA A 581 -27.39 -10.82 42.98
N PRO A 582 -26.50 -11.56 42.28
CA PRO A 582 -26.73 -11.95 40.90
C PRO A 582 -27.89 -12.95 40.79
N PRO A 583 -28.69 -12.93 39.72
CA PRO A 583 -29.78 -13.87 39.50
C PRO A 583 -29.22 -15.31 39.28
N GLY A 584 -29.82 -16.27 39.94
CA GLY A 584 -29.50 -17.69 39.85
C GLY A 584 -29.78 -18.28 38.45
N PRO A 585 -29.24 -19.46 38.17
CA PRO A 585 -29.32 -20.09 36.84
C PRO A 585 -30.78 -20.49 36.50
N ARG A 586 -31.21 -20.10 35.29
CA ARG A 586 -32.52 -20.51 34.75
C ARG A 586 -32.49 -21.98 34.34
N THR A 587 -33.44 -22.75 34.86
CA THR A 587 -33.76 -24.11 34.42
C THR A 587 -34.29 -24.12 32.97
N PRO A 588 -33.93 -25.11 32.14
CA PRO A 588 -34.47 -25.26 30.80
C PRO A 588 -35.92 -25.76 30.84
N PRO A 589 -36.77 -25.41 29.85
CA PRO A 589 -38.14 -25.91 29.75
C PRO A 589 -38.17 -27.38 29.34
N PRO A 590 -39.22 -28.13 29.69
CA PRO A 590 -39.36 -29.53 29.34
C PRO A 590 -39.64 -29.71 27.86
N ALA A 591 -39.09 -30.80 27.31
CA ALA A 591 -39.33 -31.24 25.95
C ALA A 591 -40.79 -31.71 25.80
N GLY A 592 -41.44 -31.22 24.74
CA GLY A 592 -42.64 -31.69 24.15
C GLY A 592 -42.49 -31.79 22.66
#